data_42eeb4e8317e73b5aaabdb1bacdd8f26
#
_entry.id   42eeb4e8317e73b5aaabdb1bacdd8f26
#
_cell.length_a   1.000
_cell.length_b   1.000
_cell.length_c   1.000
_cell.angle_alpha   90.00
_cell.angle_beta   90.00
_cell.angle_gamma   90.00
#
_symmetry.space_group_name_H-M   'P 1'
#
loop_
_entity.id
_entity.type
_entity.pdbx_description
1 polymer ?
#
loop_
_entity_poly.entity_id
_entity_poly.type
_entity_poly.pdbx_seq_one_letter_code
_entity_poly.pdbx_strand_id
1 'polypeptide(L)'
;MVYLDNAATTRVCPEAAEAAVHMMTECFGNPSTTYKLGREAKAAVDKARGQIAKALGCQPDEVYFTSCGSEGDNWALISGARYMRRRGKHIISSAVEHDAVRKSLDFLEKEGYEITRLQPDGTGAIPLEAVRAALRPDTILVSLMMVNNETGAVNDIAAVARMLKAENSIALLHTDAVQGFLKVPFSAKTLGADMITISGHKIHAPKGIGALYIRSGLKLPPYILGGGQERGMRAGTEATPQIAAFGTAAEIGSAKMAQATKTMAELRAHAIDRLTAEVDDLVVIGGGSPHILSISLPGYRSEVLMNFLEARGIYTSKSSACKKGGRSHVLEAIGLPANVIDGALRISFSRYTTREDIDALCDALRDAKQSLFPSLR
;
A
#
# COMPACT_ATOMS: atom_id res chain seq x y z
N MET A 1 -0.82 -22.96 11.71
CA MET A 1 -1.19 -22.07 10.59
C MET A 1 -0.16 -20.96 10.53
N VAL A 2 0.59 -20.90 9.46
CA VAL A 2 1.64 -19.92 9.19
C VAL A 2 1.11 -18.93 8.13
N TYR A 3 0.83 -17.68 8.53
CA TYR A 3 0.23 -16.69 7.63
C TYR A 3 1.28 -15.67 7.19
N LEU A 4 1.72 -15.79 5.95
CA LEU A 4 2.78 -14.98 5.34
C LEU A 4 2.31 -14.19 4.10
N ASP A 5 1.01 -13.84 4.06
CA ASP A 5 0.41 -13.01 3.00
C ASP A 5 -0.16 -11.69 3.54
N ASN A 6 0.56 -11.06 4.46
CA ASN A 6 0.15 -9.80 5.11
C ASN A 6 0.13 -8.60 4.15
N ALA A 7 0.80 -8.67 3.00
CA ALA A 7 0.71 -7.67 1.94
C ALA A 7 -0.62 -7.75 1.16
N ALA A 8 -1.31 -8.90 1.15
CA ALA A 8 -2.66 -9.01 0.58
C ALA A 8 -3.70 -8.45 1.54
N THR A 9 -3.68 -8.89 2.81
CA THR A 9 -4.52 -8.38 3.90
C THR A 9 -3.93 -8.81 5.23
N THR A 10 -4.25 -8.11 6.31
CA THR A 10 -3.84 -8.51 7.66
C THR A 10 -5.03 -8.98 8.49
N ARG A 11 -4.78 -9.81 9.49
CA ARG A 11 -5.76 -10.12 10.53
C ARG A 11 -6.02 -8.85 11.34
N VAL A 12 -7.30 -8.57 11.63
CA VAL A 12 -7.69 -7.44 12.50
C VAL A 12 -7.15 -7.69 13.91
N CYS A 13 -6.55 -6.68 14.54
CA CYS A 13 -6.11 -6.81 15.92
C CYS A 13 -7.32 -6.80 16.88
N PRO A 14 -7.24 -7.49 18.02
CA PRO A 14 -8.36 -7.62 18.94
C PRO A 14 -8.97 -6.28 19.36
N GLU A 15 -8.13 -5.32 19.70
CA GLU A 15 -8.56 -4.01 20.16
C GLU A 15 -9.30 -3.21 19.09
N ALA A 16 -8.91 -3.35 17.82
CA ALA A 16 -9.63 -2.75 16.70
C ALA A 16 -10.97 -3.45 16.45
N ALA A 17 -11.03 -4.78 16.63
CA ALA A 17 -12.30 -5.52 16.55
C ALA A 17 -13.27 -5.11 17.66
N GLU A 18 -12.79 -4.98 18.89
CA GLU A 18 -13.57 -4.50 20.04
C GLU A 18 -14.10 -3.08 19.80
N ALA A 19 -13.26 -2.16 19.29
CA ALA A 19 -13.69 -0.81 18.95
C ALA A 19 -14.80 -0.82 17.88
N ALA A 20 -14.71 -1.70 16.87
CA ALA A 20 -15.79 -1.82 15.87
C ALA A 20 -17.09 -2.36 16.49
N VAL A 21 -17.02 -3.39 17.32
CA VAL A 21 -18.17 -3.97 18.01
C VAL A 21 -18.86 -2.92 18.88
N HIS A 22 -18.10 -2.18 19.69
CA HIS A 22 -18.63 -1.10 20.52
C HIS A 22 -19.42 -0.06 19.69
N MET A 23 -18.91 0.34 18.53
CA MET A 23 -19.59 1.28 17.64
C MET A 23 -20.85 0.68 16.99
N MET A 24 -20.93 -0.63 16.84
CA MET A 24 -22.13 -1.30 16.29
C MET A 24 -23.23 -1.52 17.33
N THR A 25 -22.87 -1.71 18.60
CA THR A 25 -23.81 -2.15 19.65
C THR A 25 -24.15 -1.07 20.65
N GLU A 26 -23.19 -0.23 21.05
CA GLU A 26 -23.34 0.76 22.11
C GLU A 26 -23.37 2.19 21.56
N CYS A 27 -22.40 2.56 20.71
CA CYS A 27 -22.22 3.91 20.18
C CYS A 27 -22.70 4.03 18.72
N PHE A 28 -23.89 3.51 18.42
CA PHE A 28 -24.42 3.32 17.06
C PHE A 28 -25.07 4.56 16.44
N GLY A 29 -25.01 5.72 17.09
CA GLY A 29 -25.63 6.95 16.60
C GLY A 29 -25.08 7.42 15.26
N ASN A 30 -25.91 8.12 14.47
CA ASN A 30 -25.46 8.77 13.25
C ASN A 30 -24.72 10.08 13.63
N PRO A 31 -23.43 10.25 13.24
CA PRO A 31 -22.63 11.44 13.57
C PRO A 31 -23.23 12.78 13.10
N SER A 32 -24.14 12.74 12.11
CA SER A 32 -24.79 13.95 11.58
C SER A 32 -25.96 14.45 12.44
N THR A 33 -26.38 13.68 13.47
CA THR A 33 -27.50 14.08 14.32
C THR A 33 -27.04 14.86 15.55
N THR A 34 -27.92 15.77 16.03
CA THR A 34 -27.57 16.70 17.10
C THR A 34 -27.87 16.19 18.52
N TYR A 35 -28.62 15.09 18.66
CA TYR A 35 -28.89 14.48 19.96
C TYR A 35 -27.68 13.68 20.50
N LYS A 36 -27.74 13.25 21.76
CA LYS A 36 -26.64 12.64 22.50
C LYS A 36 -25.92 11.52 21.73
N LEU A 37 -26.65 10.53 21.20
CA LEU A 37 -26.08 9.38 20.51
C LEU A 37 -25.27 9.81 19.28
N GLY A 38 -25.76 10.81 18.51
CA GLY A 38 -25.02 11.34 17.35
C GLY A 38 -23.73 12.06 17.76
N ARG A 39 -23.80 12.86 18.85
CA ARG A 39 -22.59 13.54 19.35
C ARG A 39 -21.53 12.56 19.86
N GLU A 40 -21.94 11.46 20.52
CA GLU A 40 -21.03 10.39 20.96
C GLU A 40 -20.37 9.70 19.78
N ALA A 41 -21.15 9.33 18.75
CA ALA A 41 -20.61 8.74 17.51
C ALA A 41 -19.66 9.71 16.80
N LYS A 42 -20.02 11.01 16.71
CA LYS A 42 -19.14 12.04 16.14
C LYS A 42 -17.83 12.16 16.91
N ALA A 43 -17.89 12.17 18.24
CA ALA A 43 -16.68 12.22 19.07
C ALA A 43 -15.76 11.02 18.82
N ALA A 44 -16.31 9.83 18.61
CA ALA A 44 -15.54 8.64 18.26
C ALA A 44 -14.88 8.76 16.87
N VAL A 45 -15.60 9.29 15.87
CA VAL A 45 -15.03 9.59 14.53
C VAL A 45 -13.91 10.62 14.63
N ASP A 46 -14.10 11.71 15.36
CA ASP A 46 -13.10 12.77 15.53
C ASP A 46 -11.86 12.25 16.28
N LYS A 47 -12.04 11.39 17.30
CA LYS A 47 -10.93 10.69 17.97
C LYS A 47 -10.14 9.83 17.00
N ALA A 48 -10.81 8.99 16.21
CA ALA A 48 -10.16 8.12 15.24
C ALA A 48 -9.38 8.94 14.19
N ARG A 49 -9.94 10.05 13.72
CA ARG A 49 -9.27 10.98 12.81
C ARG A 49 -8.00 11.56 13.43
N GLY A 50 -8.05 11.94 14.70
CA GLY A 50 -6.88 12.39 15.45
C GLY A 50 -5.80 11.33 15.59
N GLN A 51 -6.18 10.06 15.80
CA GLN A 51 -5.25 8.92 15.87
C GLN A 51 -4.55 8.69 14.52
N ILE A 52 -5.29 8.72 13.41
CA ILE A 52 -4.72 8.61 12.04
C ILE A 52 -3.80 9.80 11.75
N ALA A 53 -4.24 11.02 12.05
CA ALA A 53 -3.44 12.22 11.84
C ALA A 53 -2.11 12.17 12.62
N LYS A 54 -2.15 11.76 13.88
CA LYS A 54 -0.96 11.55 14.71
C LYS A 54 -0.01 10.51 14.10
N ALA A 55 -0.55 9.39 13.62
CA ALA A 55 0.23 8.34 13.00
C ALA A 55 0.85 8.75 11.65
N LEU A 56 0.18 9.62 10.88
CA LEU A 56 0.70 10.23 9.65
C LEU A 56 1.63 11.43 9.91
N GLY A 57 1.62 12.01 11.11
CA GLY A 57 2.36 13.24 11.41
C GLY A 57 1.79 14.47 10.72
N CYS A 58 0.46 14.60 10.71
CA CYS A 58 -0.29 15.71 10.09
C CYS A 58 -1.39 16.24 11.02
N GLN A 59 -2.19 17.21 10.56
CA GLN A 59 -3.34 17.72 11.29
C GLN A 59 -4.61 16.88 11.00
N PRO A 60 -5.58 16.79 11.94
CA PRO A 60 -6.81 16.03 11.73
C PRO A 60 -7.65 16.53 10.55
N ASP A 61 -7.60 17.82 10.22
CA ASP A 61 -8.33 18.41 9.11
C ASP A 61 -7.72 18.10 7.73
N GLU A 62 -6.53 17.52 7.70
CA GLU A 62 -5.87 17.03 6.48
C GLU A 62 -6.24 15.56 6.17
N VAL A 63 -6.94 14.86 7.06
CA VAL A 63 -7.34 13.45 6.90
C VAL A 63 -8.79 13.34 6.46
N TYR A 64 -9.05 12.57 5.41
CA TYR A 64 -10.37 12.25 4.87
C TYR A 64 -10.55 10.75 4.80
N PHE A 65 -11.62 10.21 5.41
CA PHE A 65 -11.90 8.79 5.36
C PHE A 65 -12.44 8.37 3.99
N THR A 66 -11.98 7.22 3.53
CA THR A 66 -12.40 6.55 2.30
C THR A 66 -12.80 5.11 2.60
N SER A 67 -13.45 4.42 1.68
CA SER A 67 -13.78 3.01 1.86
C SER A 67 -12.58 2.06 1.71
N CYS A 68 -11.51 2.49 1.07
CA CYS A 68 -10.30 1.69 0.83
C CYS A 68 -9.19 2.55 0.20
N GLY A 69 -8.00 1.97 0.03
CA GLY A 69 -6.90 2.61 -0.70
C GLY A 69 -7.29 2.96 -2.15
N SER A 70 -7.98 2.05 -2.84
CA SER A 70 -8.39 2.32 -4.24
C SER A 70 -9.29 3.55 -4.39
N GLU A 71 -10.17 3.83 -3.43
CA GLU A 71 -10.95 5.07 -3.42
C GLU A 71 -10.04 6.28 -3.21
N GLY A 72 -9.05 6.19 -2.30
CA GLY A 72 -8.08 7.25 -2.05
C GLY A 72 -7.24 7.57 -3.29
N ASP A 73 -6.71 6.54 -3.98
CA ASP A 73 -5.93 6.71 -5.21
C ASP A 73 -6.74 7.34 -6.34
N ASN A 74 -7.97 6.84 -6.56
CA ASN A 74 -8.87 7.41 -7.56
C ASN A 74 -9.18 8.88 -7.24
N TRP A 75 -9.47 9.19 -5.98
CA TRP A 75 -9.73 10.58 -5.56
C TRP A 75 -8.53 11.47 -5.81
N ALA A 76 -7.35 11.07 -5.32
CA ALA A 76 -6.12 11.86 -5.48
C ALA A 76 -5.81 12.14 -6.96
N LEU A 77 -5.85 11.10 -7.80
CA LEU A 77 -5.50 11.22 -9.22
C LEU A 77 -6.53 12.00 -10.02
N ILE A 78 -7.81 11.60 -9.92
CA ILE A 78 -8.87 12.20 -10.75
C ILE A 78 -9.16 13.64 -10.31
N SER A 79 -9.32 13.88 -9.00
CA SER A 79 -9.57 15.23 -8.50
C SER A 79 -8.34 16.12 -8.59
N GLY A 80 -7.13 15.58 -8.38
CA GLY A 80 -5.87 16.31 -8.56
C GLY A 80 -5.67 16.77 -10.00
N ALA A 81 -5.84 15.86 -10.96
CA ALA A 81 -5.75 16.20 -12.39
C ALA A 81 -6.80 17.26 -12.80
N ARG A 82 -8.05 17.10 -12.36
CA ARG A 82 -9.13 18.08 -12.63
C ARG A 82 -8.88 19.44 -11.97
N TYR A 83 -8.34 19.46 -10.77
CA TYR A 83 -7.96 20.69 -10.08
C TYR A 83 -6.89 21.48 -10.87
N MET A 84 -5.91 20.77 -11.41
CA MET A 84 -4.77 21.36 -12.12
C MET A 84 -4.98 21.53 -13.63
N ARG A 85 -6.13 21.12 -14.20
CA ARG A 85 -6.39 21.03 -15.65
C ARG A 85 -6.12 22.30 -16.46
N ARG A 86 -6.16 23.48 -15.81
CA ARG A 86 -5.86 24.76 -16.47
C ARG A 86 -4.36 25.09 -16.52
N ARG A 87 -3.53 24.32 -15.81
CA ARG A 87 -2.08 24.48 -15.71
C ARG A 87 -1.31 23.56 -16.65
N GLY A 88 -1.92 22.44 -17.06
CA GLY A 88 -1.31 21.45 -17.93
C GLY A 88 -2.12 20.18 -18.01
N LYS A 89 -1.56 19.19 -18.73
CA LYS A 89 -2.20 17.87 -18.91
C LYS A 89 -1.24 16.71 -18.73
N HIS A 90 0.04 16.97 -18.43
CA HIS A 90 1.03 15.92 -18.27
C HIS A 90 1.06 15.38 -16.85
N ILE A 91 1.07 14.05 -16.72
CA ILE A 91 1.13 13.31 -15.45
C ILE A 91 2.27 12.31 -15.52
N ILE A 92 3.11 12.27 -14.49
CA ILE A 92 4.17 11.28 -14.33
C ILE A 92 3.73 10.23 -13.31
N SER A 93 3.93 8.95 -13.65
CA SER A 93 3.73 7.83 -12.74
C SER A 93 4.69 6.70 -13.08
N SER A 94 4.51 5.51 -12.49
CA SER A 94 5.37 4.37 -12.79
C SER A 94 4.63 3.23 -13.48
N ALA A 95 5.39 2.36 -14.14
CA ALA A 95 4.89 1.13 -14.76
C ALA A 95 4.54 0.05 -13.72
N VAL A 96 4.98 0.24 -12.46
CA VAL A 96 4.86 -0.75 -11.37
C VAL A 96 3.81 -0.40 -10.33
N GLU A 97 2.95 0.58 -10.61
CA GLU A 97 1.87 1.00 -9.70
C GLU A 97 0.81 -0.09 -9.48
N HIS A 98 0.11 0.00 -8.36
CA HIS A 98 -1.09 -0.80 -8.11
C HIS A 98 -2.18 -0.51 -9.15
N ASP A 99 -3.05 -1.50 -9.43
CA ASP A 99 -4.13 -1.36 -10.42
C ASP A 99 -5.07 -0.17 -10.14
N ALA A 100 -5.24 0.25 -8.89
CA ALA A 100 -6.04 1.43 -8.56
C ALA A 100 -5.47 2.71 -9.18
N VAL A 101 -4.15 2.88 -9.15
CA VAL A 101 -3.43 3.99 -9.80
C VAL A 101 -3.41 3.79 -11.31
N ARG A 102 -3.01 2.61 -11.79
CA ARG A 102 -2.91 2.32 -13.24
C ARG A 102 -4.22 2.55 -13.98
N LYS A 103 -5.34 2.04 -13.44
CA LYS A 103 -6.66 2.19 -14.06
C LYS A 103 -7.18 3.62 -14.00
N SER A 104 -6.85 4.36 -12.94
CA SER A 104 -7.15 5.80 -12.88
C SER A 104 -6.37 6.58 -13.94
N LEU A 105 -5.11 6.22 -14.19
CA LEU A 105 -4.30 6.82 -15.26
C LEU A 105 -4.83 6.45 -16.65
N ASP A 106 -5.21 5.18 -16.89
CA ASP A 106 -5.85 4.74 -18.14
C ASP A 106 -7.16 5.51 -18.41
N PHE A 107 -7.90 5.84 -17.35
CA PHE A 107 -9.10 6.67 -17.44
C PHE A 107 -8.76 8.12 -17.81
N LEU A 108 -7.77 8.71 -17.15
CA LEU A 108 -7.32 10.09 -17.43
C LEU A 108 -6.73 10.24 -18.84
N GLU A 109 -6.04 9.22 -19.37
CA GLU A 109 -5.60 9.22 -20.78
C GLU A 109 -6.77 9.36 -21.73
N LYS A 110 -7.88 8.64 -21.49
CA LYS A 110 -9.10 8.75 -22.29
C LYS A 110 -9.77 10.12 -22.16
N GLU A 111 -9.55 10.83 -21.05
CA GLU A 111 -9.98 12.22 -20.85
C GLU A 111 -9.00 13.25 -21.45
N GLY A 112 -7.96 12.80 -22.15
CA GLY A 112 -7.01 13.64 -22.89
C GLY A 112 -5.85 14.18 -22.04
N TYR A 113 -5.49 13.51 -20.95
CA TYR A 113 -4.23 13.73 -20.24
C TYR A 113 -3.10 12.88 -20.87
N GLU A 114 -1.88 13.38 -20.78
CA GLU A 114 -0.69 12.68 -21.25
C GLU A 114 0.01 12.01 -20.06
N ILE A 115 0.23 10.69 -20.13
CA ILE A 115 0.79 9.92 -19.02
C ILE A 115 2.17 9.40 -19.38
N THR A 116 3.19 9.83 -18.63
CA THR A 116 4.53 9.19 -18.67
C THR A 116 4.63 8.12 -17.58
N ARG A 117 4.78 6.86 -17.99
CA ARG A 117 4.96 5.70 -17.08
C ARG A 117 6.43 5.34 -17.03
N LEU A 118 7.11 5.72 -15.96
CA LEU A 118 8.53 5.46 -15.72
C LEU A 118 8.79 3.97 -15.51
N GLN A 119 9.90 3.49 -16.08
CA GLN A 119 10.35 2.12 -15.85
C GLN A 119 11.16 2.06 -14.54
N PRO A 120 11.01 0.99 -13.74
CA PRO A 120 11.83 0.76 -12.57
C PRO A 120 13.26 0.39 -12.96
N ASP A 121 14.17 0.48 -12.01
CA ASP A 121 15.49 -0.14 -12.10
C ASP A 121 15.44 -1.65 -11.75
N GLY A 122 16.58 -2.32 -11.76
CA GLY A 122 16.67 -3.75 -11.43
C GLY A 122 16.25 -4.12 -9.99
N THR A 123 16.12 -3.14 -9.10
CA THR A 123 15.61 -3.34 -7.73
C THR A 123 14.08 -3.21 -7.66
N GLY A 124 13.46 -2.67 -8.69
CA GLY A 124 12.03 -2.36 -8.76
C GLY A 124 11.67 -0.95 -8.27
N ALA A 125 12.66 -0.13 -7.90
CA ALA A 125 12.48 1.27 -7.52
C ALA A 125 12.52 2.19 -8.75
N ILE A 126 11.93 3.38 -8.64
CA ILE A 126 11.97 4.40 -9.70
C ILE A 126 13.14 5.34 -9.42
N PRO A 127 14.14 5.41 -10.32
CA PRO A 127 15.25 6.33 -10.17
C PRO A 127 14.80 7.78 -10.15
N LEU A 128 15.32 8.58 -9.21
CA LEU A 128 14.99 10.02 -9.09
C LEU A 128 15.28 10.77 -10.40
N GLU A 129 16.37 10.42 -11.08
CA GLU A 129 16.75 11.05 -12.34
C GLU A 129 15.77 10.75 -13.47
N ALA A 130 15.10 9.59 -13.45
CA ALA A 130 14.04 9.29 -14.41
C ALA A 130 12.82 10.20 -14.20
N VAL A 131 12.46 10.50 -12.94
CA VAL A 131 11.41 11.47 -12.62
C VAL A 131 11.79 12.87 -13.09
N ARG A 132 13.03 13.28 -12.84
CA ARG A 132 13.57 14.59 -13.26
C ARG A 132 13.56 14.74 -14.78
N ALA A 133 14.05 13.73 -15.50
CA ALA A 133 14.11 13.74 -16.97
C ALA A 133 12.73 13.76 -17.64
N ALA A 134 11.70 13.23 -16.97
CA ALA A 134 10.32 13.23 -17.45
C ALA A 134 9.57 14.54 -17.14
N LEU A 135 10.12 15.40 -16.26
CA LEU A 135 9.45 16.61 -15.81
C LEU A 135 9.35 17.64 -16.95
N ARG A 136 8.15 18.16 -17.16
CA ARG A 136 7.84 19.17 -18.19
C ARG A 136 7.19 20.39 -17.54
N PRO A 137 7.22 21.57 -18.18
CA PRO A 137 6.55 22.78 -17.66
C PRO A 137 5.04 22.59 -17.44
N ASP A 138 4.39 21.71 -18.21
CA ASP A 138 2.97 21.38 -18.12
C ASP A 138 2.69 20.10 -17.30
N THR A 139 3.68 19.58 -16.57
CA THR A 139 3.48 18.47 -15.61
C THR A 139 2.67 18.99 -14.42
N ILE A 140 1.51 18.38 -14.20
CA ILE A 140 0.55 18.80 -13.17
C ILE A 140 0.47 17.85 -11.98
N LEU A 141 0.90 16.61 -12.15
CA LEU A 141 0.80 15.57 -11.12
C LEU A 141 1.94 14.57 -11.28
N VAL A 142 2.56 14.22 -10.17
CA VAL A 142 3.48 13.08 -10.04
C VAL A 142 2.85 12.12 -9.04
N SER A 143 2.68 10.86 -9.43
CA SER A 143 2.10 9.82 -8.56
C SER A 143 2.99 8.59 -8.56
N LEU A 144 3.61 8.31 -7.43
CA LEU A 144 4.51 7.17 -7.24
C LEU A 144 4.16 6.45 -5.94
N MET A 145 4.02 5.11 -6.00
CA MET A 145 3.81 4.33 -4.79
C MET A 145 5.05 4.38 -3.89
N MET A 146 4.84 4.41 -2.57
CA MET A 146 5.94 4.43 -1.61
C MET A 146 6.66 3.09 -1.52
N VAL A 147 5.90 1.99 -1.46
CA VAL A 147 6.43 0.62 -1.38
C VAL A 147 5.69 -0.24 -2.39
N ASN A 148 6.44 -0.92 -3.24
CA ASN A 148 5.84 -1.84 -4.19
C ASN A 148 5.30 -3.09 -3.48
N ASN A 149 4.04 -3.42 -3.72
CA ASN A 149 3.31 -4.51 -3.05
C ASN A 149 3.75 -5.91 -3.50
N GLU A 150 4.53 -6.05 -4.56
CA GLU A 150 5.01 -7.33 -5.09
C GLU A 150 6.48 -7.57 -4.73
N THR A 151 7.34 -6.58 -4.96
CA THR A 151 8.79 -6.71 -4.80
C THR A 151 9.30 -6.18 -3.45
N GLY A 152 8.52 -5.31 -2.79
CA GLY A 152 8.97 -4.59 -1.61
C GLY A 152 9.97 -3.46 -1.90
N ALA A 153 10.17 -3.09 -3.16
CA ALA A 153 10.99 -1.93 -3.51
C ALA A 153 10.42 -0.65 -2.89
N VAL A 154 11.29 0.24 -2.43
CA VAL A 154 10.93 1.49 -1.74
C VAL A 154 11.36 2.67 -2.59
N ASN A 155 10.42 3.57 -2.90
CA ASN A 155 10.70 4.82 -3.58
C ASN A 155 10.95 5.95 -2.58
N ASP A 156 11.99 6.76 -2.79
CA ASP A 156 12.27 7.96 -1.96
C ASP A 156 11.36 9.13 -2.39
N ILE A 157 10.12 9.08 -1.90
CA ILE A 157 9.12 10.12 -2.17
C ILE A 157 9.59 11.49 -1.65
N ALA A 158 10.33 11.52 -0.52
CA ALA A 158 10.87 12.77 0.00
C ALA A 158 11.94 13.39 -0.92
N ALA A 159 12.76 12.57 -1.58
CA ALA A 159 13.69 13.06 -2.60
C ALA A 159 12.95 13.61 -3.83
N VAL A 160 11.86 12.93 -4.27
CA VAL A 160 11.01 13.45 -5.34
C VAL A 160 10.40 14.80 -4.95
N ALA A 161 9.86 14.94 -3.73
CA ALA A 161 9.31 16.20 -3.25
C ALA A 161 10.36 17.34 -3.25
N ARG A 162 11.58 17.06 -2.77
CA ARG A 162 12.69 18.02 -2.78
C ARG A 162 13.10 18.42 -4.20
N MET A 163 13.16 17.44 -5.10
CA MET A 163 13.49 17.67 -6.51
C MET A 163 12.43 18.54 -7.19
N LEU A 164 11.13 18.24 -7.04
CA LEU A 164 10.05 19.05 -7.60
C LEU A 164 10.10 20.50 -7.12
N LYS A 165 10.41 20.72 -5.83
CA LYS A 165 10.60 22.05 -5.27
C LYS A 165 11.83 22.77 -5.85
N ALA A 166 12.96 22.09 -6.02
CA ALA A 166 14.19 22.66 -6.58
C ALA A 166 14.01 23.05 -8.05
N GLU A 167 13.22 22.29 -8.82
CA GLU A 167 12.87 22.58 -10.21
C GLU A 167 11.74 23.60 -10.34
N ASN A 168 11.24 24.19 -9.23
CA ASN A 168 10.07 25.06 -9.21
C ASN A 168 8.84 24.48 -9.93
N SER A 169 8.66 23.17 -9.87
CA SER A 169 7.54 22.48 -10.49
C SER A 169 6.21 22.85 -9.85
N ILE A 170 5.19 22.99 -10.68
CA ILE A 170 3.80 23.21 -10.24
C ILE A 170 3.08 21.89 -9.94
N ALA A 171 3.69 20.75 -10.24
CA ALA A 171 3.06 19.45 -10.11
C ALA A 171 2.71 19.13 -8.65
N LEU A 172 1.49 18.63 -8.44
CA LEU A 172 1.13 17.99 -7.18
C LEU A 172 1.87 16.65 -7.04
N LEU A 173 2.24 16.29 -5.82
CA LEU A 173 2.83 15.00 -5.51
C LEU A 173 1.84 14.12 -4.74
N HIS A 174 1.46 12.99 -5.34
CA HIS A 174 0.69 11.92 -4.70
C HIS A 174 1.58 10.69 -4.45
N THR A 175 1.35 10.01 -3.35
CA THR A 175 1.92 8.68 -3.10
C THR A 175 0.86 7.71 -2.60
N ASP A 176 0.79 6.52 -3.23
CA ASP A 176 0.15 5.35 -2.65
C ASP A 176 1.09 4.81 -1.55
N ALA A 177 0.73 5.08 -0.29
CA ALA A 177 1.45 4.61 0.88
C ALA A 177 0.76 3.40 1.56
N VAL A 178 -0.13 2.70 0.86
CA VAL A 178 -0.89 1.56 1.39
C VAL A 178 0.03 0.47 1.94
N GLN A 179 1.16 0.20 1.29
CA GLN A 179 2.18 -0.72 1.79
C GLN A 179 3.23 -0.04 2.68
N GLY A 180 3.35 1.29 2.63
CA GLY A 180 4.35 2.04 3.42
C GLY A 180 3.88 2.40 4.83
N PHE A 181 2.58 2.72 4.99
CA PHE A 181 2.04 3.23 6.25
C PHE A 181 2.23 2.24 7.40
N LEU A 182 2.88 2.71 8.48
CA LEU A 182 3.25 1.95 9.67
C LEU A 182 4.16 0.73 9.41
N LYS A 183 4.88 0.74 8.30
CA LYS A 183 5.87 -0.28 7.90
C LYS A 183 7.23 0.34 7.58
N VAL A 184 7.21 1.52 6.93
CA VAL A 184 8.39 2.32 6.62
C VAL A 184 8.27 3.66 7.35
N PRO A 185 9.32 4.14 8.03
CA PRO A 185 9.27 5.41 8.76
C PRO A 185 9.07 6.60 7.82
N PHE A 186 8.00 7.35 8.01
CA PHE A 186 7.77 8.65 7.39
C PHE A 186 6.76 9.48 8.20
N SER A 187 6.68 10.77 7.91
CA SER A 187 5.57 11.63 8.31
C SER A 187 5.12 12.47 7.11
N ALA A 188 3.86 12.82 7.02
CA ALA A 188 3.33 13.64 5.93
C ALA A 188 4.11 14.96 5.81
N LYS A 189 4.45 15.57 6.96
CA LYS A 189 5.23 16.81 7.04
C LYS A 189 6.61 16.69 6.42
N THR A 190 7.34 15.60 6.68
CA THR A 190 8.72 15.41 6.19
C THR A 190 8.77 14.79 4.81
N LEU A 191 7.73 14.06 4.42
CA LEU A 191 7.60 13.43 3.11
C LEU A 191 7.43 14.48 2.00
N GLY A 192 6.69 15.55 2.28
CA GLY A 192 6.48 16.64 1.34
C GLY A 192 5.47 16.33 0.22
N ALA A 193 4.74 15.21 0.32
CA ALA A 193 3.67 14.90 -0.62
C ALA A 193 2.42 15.76 -0.35
N ASP A 194 1.70 16.13 -1.40
CA ASP A 194 0.43 16.86 -1.32
C ASP A 194 -0.74 15.95 -0.95
N MET A 195 -0.66 14.69 -1.36
CA MET A 195 -1.68 13.67 -1.12
C MET A 195 -1.02 12.33 -0.79
N ILE A 196 -1.56 11.61 0.22
CA ILE A 196 -1.06 10.30 0.64
C ILE A 196 -2.26 9.37 0.84
N THR A 197 -2.29 8.28 0.10
CA THR A 197 -3.33 7.24 0.25
C THR A 197 -2.87 6.16 1.23
N ILE A 198 -3.74 5.78 2.18
CA ILE A 198 -3.53 4.68 3.12
C ILE A 198 -4.76 3.77 3.22
N SER A 199 -4.56 2.53 3.67
CA SER A 199 -5.64 1.54 3.80
C SER A 199 -5.59 0.77 5.12
N GLY A 200 -6.74 0.60 5.77
CA GLY A 200 -6.84 -0.01 7.10
C GLY A 200 -6.43 -1.47 7.13
N HIS A 201 -6.87 -2.27 6.16
CA HIS A 201 -6.63 -3.72 6.16
C HIS A 201 -5.17 -4.13 5.96
N LYS A 202 -4.27 -3.20 5.72
CA LYS A 202 -2.82 -3.46 5.66
C LYS A 202 -2.12 -3.22 7.01
N ILE A 203 -2.82 -2.63 7.98
CA ILE A 203 -2.28 -2.28 9.30
C ILE A 203 -3.05 -2.90 10.47
N HIS A 204 -3.72 -4.03 10.26
CA HIS A 204 -4.52 -4.75 11.25
C HIS A 204 -5.84 -4.06 11.64
N ALA A 205 -6.38 -3.21 10.76
CA ALA A 205 -7.75 -2.71 10.84
C ALA A 205 -8.69 -3.51 9.92
N PRO A 206 -10.01 -3.33 10.01
CA PRO A 206 -10.97 -3.97 9.12
C PRO A 206 -10.75 -3.61 7.64
N LYS A 207 -11.28 -4.45 6.76
CA LYS A 207 -11.52 -4.12 5.34
C LYS A 207 -12.64 -3.07 5.26
N GLY A 208 -12.74 -2.37 4.14
CA GLY A 208 -13.82 -1.38 3.94
C GLY A 208 -13.52 0.00 4.55
N ILE A 209 -12.25 0.27 4.88
CA ILE A 209 -11.79 1.58 5.39
C ILE A 209 -10.39 1.92 4.88
N GLY A 210 -10.20 3.18 4.54
CA GLY A 210 -8.92 3.81 4.23
C GLY A 210 -8.97 5.29 4.56
N ALA A 211 -7.94 6.02 4.21
CA ALA A 211 -7.93 7.47 4.28
C ALA A 211 -7.05 8.07 3.18
N LEU A 212 -7.41 9.30 2.79
CA LEU A 212 -6.61 10.17 1.97
C LEU A 212 -6.17 11.37 2.82
N TYR A 213 -4.86 11.55 2.95
CA TYR A 213 -4.29 12.81 3.40
C TYR A 213 -4.31 13.80 2.24
N ILE A 214 -4.78 15.00 2.50
CA ILE A 214 -4.72 16.14 1.57
C ILE A 214 -4.10 17.30 2.33
N ARG A 215 -2.97 17.79 1.83
CA ARG A 215 -2.22 18.89 2.44
C ARG A 215 -3.12 20.13 2.65
N SER A 216 -3.00 20.74 3.81
CA SER A 216 -3.72 22.00 4.11
C SER A 216 -3.51 23.04 3.02
N GLY A 217 -4.57 23.73 2.65
CA GLY A 217 -4.60 24.73 1.57
C GLY A 217 -4.80 24.15 0.16
N LEU A 218 -4.70 22.84 -0.07
CA LEU A 218 -5.04 22.21 -1.34
C LEU A 218 -6.56 21.97 -1.42
N LYS A 219 -7.26 22.75 -2.25
CA LYS A 219 -8.72 22.73 -2.39
C LYS A 219 -9.13 21.87 -3.59
N LEU A 220 -9.05 20.56 -3.43
CA LEU A 220 -9.55 19.65 -4.45
C LEU A 220 -11.08 19.75 -4.60
N PRO A 221 -11.64 19.49 -5.79
CA PRO A 221 -13.08 19.33 -5.92
C PRO A 221 -13.56 18.10 -5.13
N PRO A 222 -14.81 18.13 -4.62
CA PRO A 222 -15.40 16.97 -3.96
C PRO A 222 -15.33 15.72 -4.84
N TYR A 223 -15.04 14.57 -4.24
CA TYR A 223 -14.95 13.31 -4.96
C TYR A 223 -16.32 12.61 -5.08
N ILE A 224 -17.06 12.53 -3.97
CA ILE A 224 -18.43 12.00 -3.96
C ILE A 224 -19.36 13.12 -3.55
N LEU A 225 -20.30 13.47 -4.42
CA LEU A 225 -21.29 14.52 -4.18
C LEU A 225 -22.44 14.00 -3.34
N GLY A 226 -22.96 14.85 -2.42
CA GLY A 226 -24.08 14.49 -1.54
C GLY A 226 -24.14 15.37 -0.29
N GLY A 227 -24.27 14.73 0.88
CA GLY A 227 -24.34 15.43 2.19
C GLY A 227 -23.02 16.02 2.64
N GLY A 228 -23.00 16.59 3.87
CA GLY A 228 -21.84 17.29 4.43
C GLY A 228 -20.75 16.42 5.04
N GLN A 229 -20.83 15.08 4.91
CA GLN A 229 -19.83 14.18 5.46
C GLN A 229 -18.45 14.46 4.88
N GLU A 230 -17.40 14.15 5.65
CA GLU A 230 -16.03 14.50 5.31
C GLU A 230 -15.89 15.96 4.83
N ARG A 231 -16.55 16.86 5.51
CA ARG A 231 -16.55 18.33 5.22
C ARG A 231 -17.05 18.65 3.80
N GLY A 232 -17.99 17.85 3.28
CA GLY A 232 -18.56 17.99 1.94
C GLY A 232 -17.66 17.48 0.81
N MET A 233 -16.51 16.92 1.14
CA MET A 233 -15.55 16.44 0.14
C MET A 233 -15.83 14.99 -0.30
N ARG A 234 -16.42 14.20 0.59
CA ARG A 234 -16.78 12.81 0.34
C ARG A 234 -18.06 12.46 1.07
N ALA A 235 -19.18 12.56 0.40
CA ALA A 235 -20.50 12.29 0.96
C ALA A 235 -20.74 10.81 1.22
N GLY A 236 -21.71 10.51 2.05
CA GLY A 236 -22.13 9.17 2.49
C GLY A 236 -21.98 9.02 4.00
N THR A 237 -22.92 8.35 4.64
CA THR A 237 -22.91 8.10 6.08
C THR A 237 -21.57 7.46 6.47
N GLU A 238 -20.93 8.03 7.48
CA GLU A 238 -19.63 7.58 7.94
C GLU A 238 -19.71 6.14 8.48
N ALA A 239 -18.80 5.29 8.05
CA ALA A 239 -18.67 3.90 8.52
C ALA A 239 -18.04 3.87 9.92
N THR A 240 -18.79 4.35 10.94
CA THR A 240 -18.28 4.61 12.29
C THR A 240 -17.58 3.42 12.94
N PRO A 241 -18.02 2.14 12.78
CA PRO A 241 -17.30 0.98 13.30
C PRO A 241 -15.92 0.81 12.67
N GLN A 242 -15.84 0.92 11.35
CA GLN A 242 -14.58 0.77 10.61
C GLN A 242 -13.63 1.93 10.91
N ILE A 243 -14.15 3.16 11.03
CA ILE A 243 -13.37 4.36 11.36
C ILE A 243 -12.74 4.22 12.75
N ALA A 244 -13.52 3.85 13.77
CA ALA A 244 -13.02 3.68 15.13
C ALA A 244 -11.96 2.58 15.20
N ALA A 245 -12.22 1.44 14.55
CA ALA A 245 -11.26 0.35 14.47
C ALA A 245 -9.97 0.75 13.74
N PHE A 246 -10.06 1.56 12.67
CA PHE A 246 -8.90 2.05 11.94
C PHE A 246 -8.05 2.99 12.78
N GLY A 247 -8.67 3.93 13.50
CA GLY A 247 -7.97 4.80 14.44
C GLY A 247 -7.23 4.00 15.52
N THR A 248 -7.91 3.03 16.14
CA THR A 248 -7.33 2.14 17.17
C THR A 248 -6.15 1.34 16.62
N ALA A 249 -6.29 0.73 15.44
CA ALA A 249 -5.21 -0.03 14.82
C ALA A 249 -4.00 0.86 14.47
N ALA A 250 -4.24 2.11 14.03
CA ALA A 250 -3.19 3.06 13.72
C ALA A 250 -2.43 3.52 14.99
N GLU A 251 -3.14 3.78 16.07
CA GLU A 251 -2.52 4.15 17.36
C GLU A 251 -1.60 3.04 17.87
N ILE A 252 -2.10 1.79 17.90
CA ILE A 252 -1.31 0.61 18.34
C ILE A 252 -0.15 0.36 17.39
N GLY A 253 -0.40 0.43 16.08
CA GLY A 253 0.63 0.24 15.06
C GLY A 253 1.74 1.27 15.16
N SER A 254 1.39 2.54 15.38
CA SER A 254 2.35 3.64 15.56
C SER A 254 3.22 3.44 16.81
N ALA A 255 2.63 3.06 17.94
CA ALA A 255 3.35 2.79 19.16
C ALA A 255 4.36 1.61 19.05
N LYS A 256 4.02 0.61 18.23
CA LYS A 256 4.84 -0.59 18.03
C LYS A 256 5.73 -0.55 16.77
N MET A 257 5.66 0.51 15.97
CA MET A 257 6.24 0.58 14.63
C MET A 257 7.74 0.29 14.61
N ALA A 258 8.52 0.96 15.44
CA ALA A 258 9.98 0.82 15.44
C ALA A 258 10.41 -0.62 15.73
N GLN A 259 9.82 -1.26 16.75
CA GLN A 259 10.12 -2.65 17.09
C GLN A 259 9.63 -3.60 15.98
N ALA A 260 8.42 -3.40 15.48
CA ALA A 260 7.86 -4.25 14.43
C ALA A 260 8.69 -4.18 13.13
N THR A 261 9.13 -2.99 12.73
CA THR A 261 9.99 -2.79 11.55
C THR A 261 11.32 -3.52 11.71
N LYS A 262 11.96 -3.39 12.89
CA LYS A 262 13.20 -4.09 13.20
C LYS A 262 13.02 -5.61 13.13
N THR A 263 12.01 -6.14 13.83
CA THR A 263 11.73 -7.58 13.84
C THR A 263 11.44 -8.12 12.43
N MET A 264 10.61 -7.43 11.64
CA MET A 264 10.32 -7.86 10.26
C MET A 264 11.59 -7.84 9.38
N ALA A 265 12.47 -6.86 9.54
CA ALA A 265 13.74 -6.82 8.82
C ALA A 265 14.68 -7.98 9.21
N GLU A 266 14.75 -8.31 10.50
CA GLU A 266 15.52 -9.47 11.01
C GLU A 266 14.95 -10.79 10.48
N LEU A 267 13.62 -10.96 10.47
CA LEU A 267 12.95 -12.15 9.91
C LEU A 267 13.19 -12.27 8.41
N ARG A 268 13.13 -11.13 7.70
CA ARG A 268 13.42 -11.09 6.26
C ARG A 268 14.86 -11.52 5.95
N ALA A 269 15.83 -10.98 6.71
CA ALA A 269 17.23 -11.36 6.55
C ALA A 269 17.42 -12.87 6.84
N HIS A 270 16.87 -13.37 7.94
CA HIS A 270 16.93 -14.78 8.31
C HIS A 270 16.33 -15.69 7.21
N ALA A 271 15.17 -15.29 6.62
CA ALA A 271 14.58 -16.04 5.53
C ALA A 271 15.50 -16.09 4.30
N ILE A 272 16.12 -14.95 3.93
CA ILE A 272 17.04 -14.87 2.79
C ILE A 272 18.26 -15.77 3.05
N ASP A 273 18.91 -15.65 4.21
CA ASP A 273 20.10 -16.39 4.57
C ASP A 273 19.84 -17.91 4.50
N ARG A 274 18.73 -18.38 5.09
CA ARG A 274 18.37 -19.79 5.06
C ARG A 274 18.03 -20.26 3.64
N LEU A 275 17.16 -19.53 2.95
CA LEU A 275 16.70 -19.94 1.62
C LEU A 275 17.83 -19.97 0.60
N THR A 276 18.75 -19.01 0.62
CA THR A 276 19.91 -18.99 -0.29
C THR A 276 20.93 -20.08 0.02
N ALA A 277 21.03 -20.53 1.27
CA ALA A 277 21.92 -21.61 1.68
C ALA A 277 21.30 -23.02 1.44
N GLU A 278 19.97 -23.17 1.52
CA GLU A 278 19.30 -24.47 1.56
C GLU A 278 18.53 -24.80 0.27
N VAL A 279 18.28 -23.82 -0.61
CA VAL A 279 17.47 -23.98 -1.83
C VAL A 279 18.26 -23.52 -3.04
N ASP A 280 18.78 -24.48 -3.82
CA ASP A 280 19.54 -24.20 -5.04
C ASP A 280 18.70 -23.43 -6.08
N ASP A 281 19.34 -22.56 -6.85
CA ASP A 281 18.78 -21.73 -7.92
C ASP A 281 17.69 -20.73 -7.45
N LEU A 282 17.54 -20.54 -6.14
CA LEU A 282 16.61 -19.52 -5.63
C LEU A 282 17.04 -18.12 -6.03
N VAL A 283 16.10 -17.34 -6.54
CA VAL A 283 16.32 -15.94 -6.92
C VAL A 283 15.57 -15.03 -5.94
N VAL A 284 16.28 -14.11 -5.30
CA VAL A 284 15.66 -13.02 -4.51
C VAL A 284 15.35 -11.86 -5.44
N ILE A 285 14.13 -11.36 -5.42
CA ILE A 285 13.62 -10.33 -6.33
C ILE A 285 13.42 -9.02 -5.58
N GLY A 286 14.03 -7.93 -6.07
CA GLY A 286 13.83 -6.59 -5.54
C GLY A 286 14.17 -6.47 -4.05
N GLY A 287 13.42 -5.64 -3.34
CA GLY A 287 13.53 -5.50 -1.89
C GLY A 287 13.66 -4.05 -1.44
N GLY A 288 13.96 -3.85 -0.15
CA GLY A 288 14.06 -2.54 0.51
C GLY A 288 13.10 -2.40 1.69
N SER A 289 11.86 -2.83 1.56
CA SER A 289 10.92 -2.80 2.68
C SER A 289 11.14 -3.98 3.64
N PRO A 290 10.88 -3.79 4.95
CA PRO A 290 11.14 -4.83 5.95
C PRO A 290 10.12 -5.98 5.89
N HIS A 291 8.94 -5.75 5.34
CA HIS A 291 7.78 -6.64 5.47
C HIS A 291 7.43 -7.42 4.21
N ILE A 292 8.14 -7.22 3.10
CA ILE A 292 7.92 -7.96 1.84
C ILE A 292 9.24 -8.60 1.40
N LEU A 293 9.17 -9.89 1.12
CA LEU A 293 10.21 -10.68 0.49
C LEU A 293 9.61 -11.33 -0.76
N SER A 294 10.15 -11.00 -1.92
CA SER A 294 9.82 -11.66 -3.17
C SER A 294 10.95 -12.59 -3.56
N ILE A 295 10.62 -13.84 -3.85
CA ILE A 295 11.58 -14.86 -4.29
C ILE A 295 11.03 -15.58 -5.51
N SER A 296 11.90 -16.29 -6.22
CA SER A 296 11.48 -17.21 -7.27
C SER A 296 12.27 -18.53 -7.19
N LEU A 297 11.59 -19.61 -7.51
CA LEU A 297 12.21 -20.89 -7.87
C LEU A 297 12.02 -21.08 -9.38
N PRO A 298 13.03 -20.73 -10.21
CA PRO A 298 12.94 -20.91 -11.65
C PRO A 298 12.70 -22.38 -12.03
N GLY A 299 11.85 -22.61 -13.02
CA GLY A 299 11.45 -23.97 -13.42
C GLY A 299 10.18 -24.49 -12.74
N TYR A 300 9.72 -23.88 -11.67
CA TYR A 300 8.45 -24.22 -11.01
C TYR A 300 7.38 -23.16 -11.32
N ARG A 301 6.11 -23.57 -11.28
CA ARG A 301 4.99 -22.62 -11.32
C ARG A 301 4.64 -22.18 -9.91
N SER A 302 4.46 -20.88 -9.71
CA SER A 302 4.09 -20.30 -8.41
C SER A 302 2.85 -20.95 -7.79
N GLU A 303 1.84 -21.29 -8.61
CA GLU A 303 0.63 -21.98 -8.15
C GLU A 303 0.91 -23.37 -7.56
N VAL A 304 1.87 -24.11 -8.15
CA VAL A 304 2.28 -25.43 -7.64
C VAL A 304 2.97 -25.29 -6.29
N LEU A 305 3.88 -24.31 -6.18
CA LEU A 305 4.57 -24.02 -4.92
C LEU A 305 3.59 -23.56 -3.83
N MET A 306 2.65 -22.68 -4.17
CA MET A 306 1.63 -22.21 -3.23
C MET A 306 0.76 -23.37 -2.73
N ASN A 307 0.28 -24.23 -3.61
CA ASN A 307 -0.52 -25.41 -3.23
C ASN A 307 0.26 -26.35 -2.32
N PHE A 308 1.56 -26.55 -2.58
CA PHE A 308 2.44 -27.37 -1.76
C PHE A 308 2.61 -26.79 -0.34
N LEU A 309 2.77 -25.45 -0.24
CA LEU A 309 2.86 -24.74 1.03
C LEU A 309 1.52 -24.74 1.78
N GLU A 310 0.41 -24.48 1.08
CA GLU A 310 -0.93 -24.49 1.66
C GLU A 310 -1.29 -25.85 2.25
N ALA A 311 -0.94 -26.96 1.58
CA ALA A 311 -1.13 -28.32 2.11
C ALA A 311 -0.38 -28.56 3.44
N ARG A 312 0.60 -27.71 3.78
CA ARG A 312 1.34 -27.68 5.05
C ARG A 312 0.89 -26.58 6.00
N GLY A 313 -0.22 -25.90 5.68
CA GLY A 313 -0.77 -24.82 6.48
C GLY A 313 0.02 -23.51 6.42
N ILE A 314 0.84 -23.30 5.36
CA ILE A 314 1.64 -22.11 5.12
C ILE A 314 1.01 -21.31 3.96
N TYR A 315 0.59 -20.07 4.23
CA TYR A 315 -0.12 -19.23 3.28
C TYR A 315 0.78 -18.11 2.78
N THR A 316 1.07 -18.13 1.49
CA THR A 316 1.84 -17.12 0.75
C THR A 316 1.05 -16.67 -0.46
N SER A 317 1.57 -15.73 -1.25
CA SER A 317 0.92 -15.26 -2.47
C SER A 317 1.87 -15.36 -3.66
N LYS A 318 1.31 -15.46 -4.86
CA LYS A 318 2.08 -15.15 -6.06
C LYS A 318 2.22 -13.64 -6.21
N SER A 319 3.26 -13.17 -6.89
CA SER A 319 3.50 -11.74 -7.09
C SER A 319 2.33 -11.04 -7.81
N SER A 320 1.58 -11.72 -8.69
CA SER A 320 0.43 -11.12 -9.39
C SER A 320 -0.90 -11.64 -8.85
N ALA A 321 -1.53 -10.88 -7.95
CA ALA A 321 -2.84 -11.25 -7.38
C ALA A 321 -4.05 -10.97 -8.30
N CYS A 322 -3.92 -10.18 -9.38
CA CYS A 322 -5.06 -9.58 -10.08
C CYS A 322 -5.44 -10.19 -11.43
N LYS A 323 -4.71 -11.16 -11.99
CA LYS A 323 -5.10 -11.78 -13.26
C LYS A 323 -5.06 -13.31 -13.18
N LYS A 324 -6.19 -13.97 -13.44
CA LYS A 324 -6.22 -15.42 -13.71
C LYS A 324 -5.35 -15.69 -14.95
N GLY A 325 -4.16 -16.28 -14.74
CA GLY A 325 -3.29 -16.78 -15.81
C GLY A 325 -2.34 -15.79 -16.48
N GLY A 326 -2.23 -14.52 -16.00
CA GLY A 326 -1.26 -13.53 -16.54
C GLY A 326 -0.01 -13.40 -15.66
N ARG A 327 1.13 -13.08 -16.29
CA ARG A 327 2.36 -12.70 -15.58
C ARG A 327 2.20 -11.36 -14.88
N SER A 328 3.02 -11.13 -13.85
CA SER A 328 3.08 -9.85 -13.15
C SER A 328 3.66 -8.76 -14.06
N HIS A 329 2.88 -7.70 -14.29
CA HIS A 329 3.37 -6.53 -15.03
C HIS A 329 4.54 -5.84 -14.30
N VAL A 330 4.61 -5.95 -12.96
CA VAL A 330 5.72 -5.41 -12.15
C VAL A 330 7.00 -6.16 -12.47
N LEU A 331 6.96 -7.50 -12.43
CA LEU A 331 8.14 -8.32 -12.70
C LEU A 331 8.57 -8.26 -14.18
N GLU A 332 7.61 -8.10 -15.10
CA GLU A 332 7.90 -7.82 -16.52
C GLU A 332 8.58 -6.45 -16.70
N ALA A 333 8.10 -5.41 -15.99
CA ALA A 333 8.69 -4.07 -16.07
C ALA A 333 10.12 -4.01 -15.50
N ILE A 334 10.47 -4.86 -14.53
CA ILE A 334 11.83 -5.01 -14.00
C ILE A 334 12.74 -5.73 -15.02
N GLY A 335 12.18 -6.39 -16.03
CA GLY A 335 12.92 -7.12 -17.06
C GLY A 335 13.34 -8.53 -16.66
N LEU A 336 12.64 -9.16 -15.72
CA LEU A 336 12.97 -10.51 -15.28
C LEU A 336 12.63 -11.55 -16.36
N PRO A 337 13.44 -12.63 -16.48
CA PRO A 337 13.15 -13.74 -17.38
C PRO A 337 11.82 -14.42 -17.04
N ALA A 338 11.15 -14.95 -18.06
CA ALA A 338 9.83 -15.56 -17.94
C ALA A 338 9.77 -16.68 -16.89
N ASN A 339 10.79 -17.55 -16.86
CA ASN A 339 10.89 -18.66 -15.89
C ASN A 339 11.08 -18.18 -14.45
N VAL A 340 11.69 -17.02 -14.24
CA VAL A 340 11.79 -16.37 -12.92
C VAL A 340 10.43 -15.81 -12.52
N ILE A 341 9.72 -15.13 -13.45
CA ILE A 341 8.40 -14.56 -13.19
C ILE A 341 7.39 -15.65 -12.84
N ASP A 342 7.39 -16.76 -13.60
CA ASP A 342 6.42 -17.85 -13.45
C ASP A 342 6.58 -18.59 -12.10
N GLY A 343 7.82 -18.61 -11.54
CA GLY A 343 8.14 -19.22 -10.25
C GLY A 343 8.08 -18.27 -9.05
N ALA A 344 7.64 -17.01 -9.26
CA ALA A 344 7.72 -15.99 -8.23
C ALA A 344 6.67 -16.14 -7.12
N LEU A 345 7.15 -16.12 -5.88
CA LEU A 345 6.36 -16.09 -4.64
C LEU A 345 6.60 -14.79 -3.89
N ARG A 346 5.53 -14.20 -3.36
CA ARG A 346 5.61 -13.12 -2.41
C ARG A 346 5.33 -13.64 -1.00
N ILE A 347 6.24 -13.36 -0.10
CA ILE A 347 6.17 -13.63 1.33
C ILE A 347 6.07 -12.28 2.03
N SER A 348 5.12 -12.13 2.94
CA SER A 348 4.95 -10.84 3.61
C SER A 348 4.64 -11.00 5.09
N PHE A 349 5.43 -10.27 5.87
CA PHE A 349 5.47 -10.34 7.32
C PHE A 349 4.55 -9.30 7.97
N SER A 350 4.25 -9.53 9.23
CA SER A 350 3.59 -8.56 10.11
C SER A 350 4.27 -8.57 11.48
N ARG A 351 3.83 -7.67 12.36
CA ARG A 351 4.27 -7.65 13.75
C ARG A 351 3.96 -8.92 14.57
N TYR A 352 3.18 -9.84 14.00
CA TYR A 352 2.81 -11.11 14.62
C TYR A 352 3.54 -12.31 14.01
N THR A 353 4.32 -12.10 12.96
CA THR A 353 5.13 -13.16 12.35
C THR A 353 6.27 -13.52 13.28
N THR A 354 6.50 -14.81 13.47
CA THR A 354 7.56 -15.34 14.35
C THR A 354 8.71 -15.96 13.55
N ARG A 355 9.81 -16.27 14.24
CA ARG A 355 10.95 -16.97 13.63
C ARG A 355 10.58 -18.39 13.21
N GLU A 356 9.78 -19.06 14.02
CA GLU A 356 9.27 -20.40 13.75
C GLU A 356 8.40 -20.45 12.49
N ASP A 357 7.62 -19.38 12.20
CA ASP A 357 6.88 -19.25 10.95
C ASP A 357 7.82 -19.23 9.74
N ILE A 358 8.96 -18.53 9.87
CA ILE A 358 9.96 -18.43 8.80
C ILE A 358 10.71 -19.75 8.63
N ASP A 359 11.09 -20.37 9.74
CA ASP A 359 11.77 -21.68 9.72
C ASP A 359 10.88 -22.74 9.03
N ALA A 360 9.58 -22.77 9.35
CA ALA A 360 8.62 -23.67 8.70
C ALA A 360 8.49 -23.40 7.19
N LEU A 361 8.51 -22.11 6.76
CA LEU A 361 8.51 -21.75 5.35
C LEU A 361 9.78 -22.27 4.64
N CYS A 362 10.97 -22.02 5.23
CA CYS A 362 12.24 -22.43 4.65
C CYS A 362 12.33 -23.95 4.50
N ASP A 363 11.95 -24.71 5.54
CA ASP A 363 11.89 -26.15 5.50
C ASP A 363 10.93 -26.65 4.40
N ALA A 364 9.74 -26.07 4.30
CA ALA A 364 8.77 -26.46 3.28
C ALA A 364 9.22 -26.14 1.85
N LEU A 365 9.93 -25.02 1.62
CA LEU A 365 10.47 -24.69 0.29
C LEU A 365 11.66 -25.61 -0.09
N ARG A 366 12.52 -25.98 0.87
CA ARG A 366 13.55 -26.99 0.66
C ARG A 366 12.92 -28.35 0.28
N ASP A 367 11.89 -28.79 1.01
CA ASP A 367 11.16 -30.03 0.73
C ASP A 367 10.46 -29.97 -0.64
N ALA A 368 9.91 -28.79 -1.02
CA ALA A 368 9.31 -28.60 -2.34
C ALA A 368 10.32 -28.82 -3.46
N LYS A 369 11.54 -28.28 -3.33
CA LYS A 369 12.63 -28.46 -4.30
C LYS A 369 13.04 -29.94 -4.45
N GLN A 370 12.96 -30.73 -3.36
CA GLN A 370 13.30 -32.15 -3.37
C GLN A 370 12.15 -33.05 -3.87
N SER A 371 10.90 -32.64 -3.66
CA SER A 371 9.71 -33.49 -3.91
C SER A 371 8.99 -33.18 -5.21
N LEU A 372 9.12 -31.96 -5.72
CA LEU A 372 8.43 -31.53 -6.94
C LEU A 372 9.36 -31.59 -8.15
N PHE A 373 8.81 -31.92 -9.31
CA PHE A 373 9.53 -31.86 -10.58
C PHE A 373 9.35 -30.48 -11.23
N PRO A 374 10.44 -29.88 -11.77
CA PRO A 374 10.33 -28.68 -12.56
C PRO A 374 9.39 -28.87 -13.75
N SER A 375 8.40 -28.01 -13.89
CA SER A 375 7.35 -28.10 -14.93
C SER A 375 7.52 -27.05 -16.06
N LEU A 376 8.45 -26.10 -15.88
CA LEU A 376 8.80 -25.07 -16.85
C LEU A 376 10.20 -25.35 -17.37
N ARG A 377 10.36 -25.54 -18.68
CA ARG A 377 11.66 -25.68 -19.36
C ARG A 377 12.13 -24.33 -19.87
#